data_ecd05e5b03e40d46758bc6ab8a735de6
#
_entry.id   ecd05e5b03e40d46758bc6ab8a735de6
#
_cell.length_a   1.000
_cell.length_b   1.000
_cell.length_c   1.000
_cell.angle_alpha   90.00
_cell.angle_beta   90.00
_cell.angle_gamma   90.00
#
_symmetry.space_group_name_H-M   'P 1'
#
loop_
_entity.id
_entity.type
_entity.pdbx_description
1 polymer ?
#
loop_
_entity_poly.entity_id
_entity_poly.type
_entity_poly.pdbx_seq_one_letter_code
_entity_poly.pdbx_strand_id
1 'polypeptide(L)'
;MTGETPLVRFENIQKSYDGETLVVKDFNLDVAPGEFVTMLGPSGSGKTTCLMMLAGFEPATQGEIYLKGKPINKVPPYKRGIGMVFQNYALFPHMTVAENLAFPLEVRKIPKAEREERVNKALDMVQLGAFGGRRPMQLSGGQQQRVAVARSLIFDPDLVL
;
A
#
# COMPACT_ATOMS: atom_id res chain seq x y z
N MET A 1 -28.30 8.35 -4.33
CA MET A 1 -27.34 7.98 -3.25
C MET A 1 -27.34 6.46 -3.17
N THR A 2 -26.39 5.81 -3.80
CA THR A 2 -26.26 4.34 -3.79
C THR A 2 -25.84 3.92 -2.39
N GLY A 3 -26.66 3.15 -1.70
CA GLY A 3 -26.47 2.72 -0.32
C GLY A 3 -25.37 1.64 -0.15
N GLU A 4 -24.31 1.69 -0.95
CA GLU A 4 -23.17 0.80 -0.81
C GLU A 4 -22.19 1.37 0.23
N THR A 5 -21.75 0.51 1.13
CA THR A 5 -20.71 0.85 2.11
C THR A 5 -19.43 1.18 1.37
N PRO A 6 -18.81 2.35 1.60
CA PRO A 6 -17.54 2.69 0.96
C PRO A 6 -16.46 1.68 1.31
N LEU A 7 -15.53 1.44 0.40
CA LEU A 7 -14.36 0.60 0.66
C LEU A 7 -13.50 1.22 1.75
N VAL A 8 -13.24 2.54 1.63
CA VAL A 8 -12.50 3.33 2.62
C VAL A 8 -13.36 4.52 3.03
N ARG A 9 -13.38 4.84 4.33
CA ARG A 9 -13.93 6.08 4.84
C ARG A 9 -12.96 6.72 5.83
N PHE A 10 -12.66 7.97 5.60
CA PHE A 10 -12.04 8.86 6.58
C PHE A 10 -13.12 9.72 7.19
N GLU A 11 -13.21 9.76 8.51
CA GLU A 11 -14.22 10.52 9.24
C GLU A 11 -13.56 11.44 10.27
N ASN A 12 -13.66 12.77 10.04
CA ASN A 12 -13.14 13.83 10.89
C ASN A 12 -11.66 13.65 11.28
N ILE A 13 -10.83 13.19 10.33
CA ILE A 13 -9.44 12.88 10.59
C ILE A 13 -8.62 14.15 10.82
N GLN A 14 -7.91 14.14 11.93
CA GLN A 14 -6.91 15.16 12.27
C GLN A 14 -5.57 14.49 12.59
N LYS A 15 -4.49 15.16 12.21
CA LYS A 15 -3.12 14.74 12.54
C LYS A 15 -2.27 15.92 12.96
N SER A 16 -1.68 15.81 14.14
CA SER A 16 -0.60 16.64 14.65
C SER A 16 0.57 15.77 15.07
N TYR A 17 1.80 16.24 14.87
CA TYR A 17 3.01 15.58 15.31
C TYR A 17 3.58 16.19 16.60
N ASP A 18 3.29 17.48 16.84
CA ASP A 18 3.75 18.25 17.99
C ASP A 18 2.67 18.50 19.05
N GLY A 19 1.41 18.13 18.75
CA GLY A 19 0.24 18.38 19.59
C GLY A 19 -0.36 19.78 19.43
N GLU A 20 0.29 20.68 18.69
CA GLU A 20 -0.14 22.06 18.52
C GLU A 20 -0.59 22.35 17.08
N THR A 21 0.21 21.93 16.10
CA THR A 21 -0.03 22.22 14.67
C THR A 21 -0.68 21.03 13.97
N LEU A 22 -1.85 21.27 13.38
CA LEU A 22 -2.51 20.25 12.56
C LEU A 22 -1.92 20.22 11.15
N VAL A 23 -1.30 19.10 10.78
CA VAL A 23 -0.85 18.78 9.42
C VAL A 23 -2.03 18.33 8.55
N VAL A 24 -2.97 17.60 9.14
CA VAL A 24 -4.25 17.22 8.53
C VAL A 24 -5.36 17.78 9.40
N LYS A 25 -6.30 18.51 8.76
CA LYS A 25 -7.37 19.23 9.45
C LYS A 25 -8.71 18.74 8.92
N ASP A 26 -9.51 18.09 9.80
CA ASP A 26 -10.89 17.67 9.48
C ASP A 26 -11.03 17.01 8.10
N PHE A 27 -10.17 16.02 7.81
CA PHE A 27 -10.17 15.33 6.53
C PHE A 27 -11.28 14.27 6.50
N ASN A 28 -12.16 14.40 5.52
CA ASN A 28 -13.27 13.51 5.27
C ASN A 28 -13.22 13.04 3.82
N LEU A 29 -13.30 11.73 3.59
CA LEU A 29 -13.28 11.14 2.25
C LEU A 29 -13.93 9.76 2.28
N ASP A 30 -14.84 9.51 1.35
CA ASP A 30 -15.34 8.18 1.04
C ASP A 30 -14.76 7.73 -0.30
N VAL A 31 -14.28 6.49 -0.35
CA VAL A 31 -13.78 5.84 -1.56
C VAL A 31 -14.63 4.60 -1.83
N ALA A 32 -15.25 4.53 -2.99
CA ALA A 32 -16.06 3.39 -3.39
C ALA A 32 -15.21 2.17 -3.80
N PRO A 33 -15.75 0.94 -3.77
CA PRO A 33 -15.08 -0.22 -4.34
C PRO A 33 -14.76 -0.01 -5.82
N GLY A 34 -13.52 -0.32 -6.24
CA GLY A 34 -13.05 -0.17 -7.62
C GLY A 34 -12.77 1.28 -8.06
N GLU A 35 -12.88 2.25 -7.16
CA GLU A 35 -12.59 3.63 -7.46
C GLU A 35 -11.08 3.90 -7.50
N PHE A 36 -10.67 4.73 -8.47
CA PHE A 36 -9.30 5.26 -8.56
C PHE A 36 -9.29 6.71 -8.07
N VAL A 37 -8.60 6.96 -6.97
CA VAL A 37 -8.53 8.29 -6.33
C VAL A 37 -7.13 8.86 -6.41
N THR A 38 -7.01 10.12 -6.80
CA THR A 38 -5.75 10.86 -6.80
C THR A 38 -5.82 12.03 -5.83
N MET A 39 -4.86 12.11 -4.93
CA MET A 39 -4.70 13.22 -3.99
C MET A 39 -3.74 14.26 -4.56
N LEU A 40 -4.23 15.46 -4.83
CA LEU A 40 -3.44 16.58 -5.35
C LEU A 40 -3.23 17.64 -4.28
N GLY A 41 -2.10 18.30 -4.32
CA GLY A 41 -1.76 19.39 -3.41
C GLY A 41 -0.26 19.65 -3.34
N PRO A 42 0.15 20.81 -2.78
CA PRO A 42 1.55 21.16 -2.63
C PRO A 42 2.29 20.20 -1.68
N SER A 43 3.63 20.25 -1.70
CA SER A 43 4.45 19.55 -0.72
C SER A 43 4.08 20.00 0.71
N GLY A 44 3.98 19.05 1.64
CA GLY A 44 3.60 19.34 3.03
C GLY A 44 2.10 19.47 3.29
N SER A 45 1.23 19.27 2.29
CA SER A 45 -0.24 19.36 2.48
C SER A 45 -0.87 18.13 3.16
N GLY A 46 -0.09 17.18 3.66
CA GLY A 46 -0.60 16.03 4.40
C GLY A 46 -0.99 14.81 3.55
N LYS A 47 -0.79 14.81 2.22
CA LYS A 47 -1.15 13.68 1.35
C LYS A 47 -0.52 12.35 1.80
N THR A 48 0.80 12.33 1.92
CA THR A 48 1.52 11.14 2.39
C THR A 48 1.11 10.75 3.80
N THR A 49 0.84 11.72 4.67
CA THR A 49 0.36 11.47 6.04
C THR A 49 -0.99 10.75 6.04
N CYS A 50 -1.93 11.16 5.17
CA CYS A 50 -3.22 10.46 5.02
C CYS A 50 -3.02 8.99 4.56
N LEU A 51 -2.16 8.76 3.56
CA LEU A 51 -1.84 7.42 3.11
C LEU A 51 -1.16 6.57 4.20
N MET A 52 -0.24 7.17 4.97
CA MET A 52 0.44 6.49 6.09
C MET A 52 -0.54 6.14 7.22
N MET A 53 -1.52 7.00 7.52
CA MET A 53 -2.57 6.70 8.48
C MET A 53 -3.47 5.55 7.99
N LEU A 54 -3.85 5.54 6.72
CA LEU A 54 -4.62 4.46 6.11
C LEU A 54 -3.86 3.14 6.11
N ALA A 55 -2.57 3.16 5.78
CA ALA A 55 -1.70 1.99 5.81
C ALA A 55 -1.38 1.49 7.24
N GLY A 56 -1.56 2.35 8.27
CA GLY A 56 -1.32 2.01 9.67
C GLY A 56 0.09 2.27 10.17
N PHE A 57 0.91 3.00 9.42
CA PHE A 57 2.25 3.42 9.85
C PHE A 57 2.23 4.67 10.73
N GLU A 58 1.15 5.46 10.66
CA GLU A 58 0.93 6.63 11.47
C GLU A 58 -0.44 6.55 12.15
N PRO A 59 -0.57 6.86 13.45
CA PRO A 59 -1.87 6.99 14.10
C PRO A 59 -2.51 8.34 13.78
N ALA A 60 -3.82 8.38 13.58
CA ALA A 60 -4.56 9.62 13.60
C ALA A 60 -4.56 10.23 15.01
N THR A 61 -4.52 11.56 15.10
CA THR A 61 -4.67 12.27 16.39
C THR A 61 -6.13 12.28 16.83
N GLN A 62 -7.03 12.50 15.87
CA GLN A 62 -8.49 12.41 16.06
C GLN A 62 -9.16 11.85 14.82
N GLY A 63 -10.41 11.42 14.98
CA GLY A 63 -11.22 10.83 13.91
C GLY A 63 -11.01 9.32 13.76
N GLU A 64 -11.74 8.73 12.83
CA GLU A 64 -11.73 7.28 12.60
C GLU A 64 -11.57 6.97 11.12
N ILE A 65 -10.82 5.91 10.83
CA ILE A 65 -10.65 5.37 9.47
C ILE A 65 -11.31 4.00 9.42
N TYR A 66 -12.15 3.81 8.40
CA TYR A 66 -12.85 2.54 8.19
C TYR A 66 -12.38 1.90 6.89
N LEU A 67 -12.24 0.59 6.91
CA LEU A 67 -12.04 -0.26 5.74
C LEU A 67 -13.16 -1.29 5.70
N LYS A 68 -13.94 -1.31 4.60
CA LYS A 68 -15.12 -2.18 4.46
C LYS A 68 -16.09 -2.03 5.66
N GLY A 69 -16.30 -0.81 6.12
CA GLY A 69 -17.17 -0.48 7.26
C GLY A 69 -16.63 -0.85 8.65
N LYS A 70 -15.40 -1.36 8.76
CA LYS A 70 -14.77 -1.71 10.03
C LYS A 70 -13.71 -0.67 10.42
N PRO A 71 -13.69 -0.17 11.67
CA PRO A 71 -12.66 0.76 12.11
C PRO A 71 -11.28 0.09 12.13
N ILE A 72 -10.27 0.77 11.60
CA ILE A 72 -8.93 0.21 11.46
C ILE A 72 -7.84 0.97 12.22
N ASN A 73 -8.15 2.03 12.96
CA ASN A 73 -7.16 2.84 13.69
C ASN A 73 -6.26 1.99 14.61
N LYS A 74 -6.81 0.94 15.23
CA LYS A 74 -6.07 0.03 16.12
C LYS A 74 -5.56 -1.24 15.44
N VAL A 75 -5.80 -1.40 14.14
CA VAL A 75 -5.34 -2.57 13.38
C VAL A 75 -3.91 -2.33 12.88
N PRO A 76 -2.95 -3.21 13.19
CA PRO A 76 -1.58 -3.03 12.74
C PRO A 76 -1.47 -3.17 11.20
N PRO A 77 -0.47 -2.55 10.55
CA PRO A 77 -0.33 -2.50 9.09
C PRO A 77 -0.47 -3.87 8.40
N TYR A 78 0.22 -4.89 8.92
CA TYR A 78 0.26 -6.23 8.32
C TYR A 78 -1.08 -6.99 8.36
N LYS A 79 -2.05 -6.50 9.14
CA LYS A 79 -3.41 -7.08 9.24
C LYS A 79 -4.47 -6.31 8.43
N ARG A 80 -4.09 -5.19 7.81
CA ARG A 80 -5.06 -4.36 7.05
C ARG A 80 -5.36 -4.89 5.66
N GLY A 81 -4.52 -5.78 5.10
CA GLY A 81 -4.71 -6.30 3.74
C GLY A 81 -4.50 -5.26 2.64
N ILE A 82 -3.72 -4.22 2.93
CA ILE A 82 -3.45 -3.10 2.03
C ILE A 82 -2.09 -3.31 1.37
N GLY A 83 -2.04 -3.18 0.04
CA GLY A 83 -0.80 -3.07 -0.73
C GLY A 83 -0.30 -1.63 -0.71
N MET A 84 1.03 -1.45 -0.67
CA MET A 84 1.62 -0.11 -0.68
C MET A 84 2.86 -0.05 -1.57
N VAL A 85 2.93 0.99 -2.41
CA VAL A 85 4.10 1.35 -3.19
C VAL A 85 4.68 2.63 -2.62
N PHE A 86 5.88 2.55 -2.06
CA PHE A 86 6.57 3.71 -1.49
C PHE A 86 7.23 4.55 -2.58
N GLN A 87 7.45 5.84 -2.31
CA GLN A 87 8.08 6.77 -3.25
C GLN A 87 9.50 6.35 -3.66
N ASN A 88 10.24 5.69 -2.77
CA ASN A 88 11.57 5.14 -3.01
C ASN A 88 11.56 3.65 -3.38
N TYR A 89 10.36 3.12 -3.74
CA TYR A 89 10.07 1.72 -4.09
C TYR A 89 10.26 0.74 -2.92
N ALA A 90 11.09 1.01 -1.93
CA ALA A 90 11.36 0.21 -0.73
C ALA A 90 11.61 -1.28 -1.05
N LEU A 91 12.34 -1.57 -2.13
CA LEU A 91 12.77 -2.94 -2.44
C LEU A 91 13.87 -3.37 -1.47
N PHE A 92 13.86 -4.62 -1.08
CA PHE A 92 14.90 -5.20 -0.24
C PHE A 92 16.18 -5.40 -1.07
N PRO A 93 17.26 -4.64 -0.80
CA PRO A 93 18.43 -4.61 -1.68
C PRO A 93 19.24 -5.92 -1.65
N HIS A 94 19.13 -6.69 -0.57
CA HIS A 94 19.80 -7.99 -0.37
C HIS A 94 19.05 -9.17 -0.99
N MET A 95 17.81 -8.96 -1.44
CA MET A 95 16.95 -9.96 -2.07
C MET A 95 16.95 -9.78 -3.59
N THR A 96 16.77 -10.87 -4.32
CA THR A 96 16.49 -10.83 -5.76
C THR A 96 15.09 -10.27 -6.04
N VAL A 97 14.79 -9.99 -7.29
CA VAL A 97 13.45 -9.55 -7.72
C VAL A 97 12.40 -10.62 -7.36
N ALA A 98 12.68 -11.89 -7.66
CA ALA A 98 11.77 -12.99 -7.32
C ALA A 98 11.55 -13.11 -5.81
N GLU A 99 12.60 -12.97 -5.01
CA GLU A 99 12.51 -12.98 -3.53
C GLU A 99 11.72 -11.78 -3.00
N ASN A 100 11.91 -10.58 -3.56
CA ASN A 100 11.10 -9.40 -3.22
C ASN A 100 9.60 -9.64 -3.48
N LEU A 101 9.26 -10.27 -4.60
CA LEU A 101 7.88 -10.61 -4.95
C LEU A 101 7.33 -11.74 -4.07
N ALA A 102 8.14 -12.73 -3.73
CA ALA A 102 7.73 -13.86 -2.88
C ALA A 102 7.48 -13.45 -1.42
N PHE A 103 8.19 -12.44 -0.92
CA PHE A 103 8.17 -12.04 0.49
C PHE A 103 6.76 -11.81 1.07
N PRO A 104 5.85 -11.05 0.44
CA PRO A 104 4.49 -10.87 0.95
C PRO A 104 3.69 -12.18 1.05
N LEU A 105 3.98 -13.14 0.17
CA LEU A 105 3.33 -14.46 0.16
C LEU A 105 3.91 -15.37 1.25
N GLU A 106 5.21 -15.26 1.53
CA GLU A 106 5.88 -16.00 2.61
C GLU A 106 5.35 -15.61 3.98
N VAL A 107 5.21 -14.31 4.22
CA VAL A 107 4.62 -13.78 5.46
C VAL A 107 3.20 -14.31 5.68
N ARG A 108 2.46 -14.54 4.60
CA ARG A 108 1.10 -15.11 4.60
C ARG A 108 1.07 -16.62 4.61
N LYS A 109 2.26 -17.29 4.68
CA LYS A 109 2.41 -18.74 4.71
C LYS A 109 1.81 -19.46 3.49
N ILE A 110 1.81 -18.80 2.33
CA ILE A 110 1.39 -19.42 1.07
C ILE A 110 2.39 -20.56 0.72
N PRO A 111 1.90 -21.73 0.29
CA PRO A 111 2.76 -22.87 -0.08
C PRO A 111 3.78 -22.51 -1.18
N LYS A 112 4.97 -23.12 -1.14
CA LYS A 112 6.08 -22.79 -2.04
C LYS A 112 5.69 -22.89 -3.53
N ALA A 113 5.02 -23.96 -3.94
CA ALA A 113 4.60 -24.15 -5.33
C ALA A 113 3.67 -23.02 -5.82
N GLU A 114 2.70 -22.63 -5.01
CA GLU A 114 1.80 -21.52 -5.32
C GLU A 114 2.53 -20.18 -5.35
N ARG A 115 3.49 -19.97 -4.44
CA ARG A 115 4.33 -18.74 -4.46
C ARG A 115 5.12 -18.62 -5.76
N GLU A 116 5.77 -19.69 -6.19
CA GLU A 116 6.55 -19.71 -7.45
C GLU A 116 5.66 -19.39 -8.66
N GLU A 117 4.47 -19.97 -8.72
CA GLU A 117 3.50 -19.67 -9.77
C GLU A 117 3.07 -18.20 -9.77
N ARG A 118 2.70 -17.66 -8.60
CA ARG A 118 2.29 -16.27 -8.47
C ARG A 118 3.43 -15.29 -8.79
N VAL A 119 4.67 -15.60 -8.38
CA VAL A 119 5.86 -14.79 -8.69
C VAL A 119 6.10 -14.76 -10.20
N ASN A 120 6.05 -15.90 -10.89
CA ASN A 120 6.22 -15.96 -12.34
C ASN A 120 5.13 -15.15 -13.07
N LYS A 121 3.86 -15.30 -12.69
CA LYS A 121 2.77 -14.51 -13.24
C LYS A 121 2.96 -13.01 -13.01
N ALA A 122 3.42 -12.61 -11.82
CA ALA A 122 3.68 -11.21 -11.49
C ALA A 122 4.84 -10.64 -12.33
N LEU A 123 5.92 -11.41 -12.52
CA LEU A 123 7.04 -11.03 -13.39
C LEU A 123 6.59 -10.84 -14.84
N ASP A 124 5.79 -11.74 -15.37
CA ASP A 124 5.25 -11.65 -16.73
C ASP A 124 4.33 -10.44 -16.90
N MET A 125 3.44 -10.19 -15.93
CA MET A 125 2.53 -9.05 -15.93
C MET A 125 3.26 -7.70 -16.05
N VAL A 126 4.44 -7.58 -15.43
CA VAL A 126 5.26 -6.36 -15.47
C VAL A 126 6.39 -6.43 -16.50
N GLN A 127 6.40 -7.44 -17.37
CA GLN A 127 7.38 -7.66 -18.44
C GLN A 127 8.82 -7.78 -17.93
N LEU A 128 9.02 -8.47 -16.81
CA LEU A 128 10.31 -8.71 -16.17
C LEU A 128 10.63 -10.19 -15.97
N GLY A 129 10.06 -11.10 -16.77
CA GLY A 129 10.22 -12.55 -16.64
C GLY A 129 11.68 -13.01 -16.58
N ALA A 130 12.57 -12.39 -17.40
CA ALA A 130 13.99 -12.70 -17.41
C ALA A 130 14.81 -12.07 -16.25
N PHE A 131 14.18 -11.26 -15.40
CA PHE A 131 14.86 -10.46 -14.37
C PHE A 131 14.72 -11.01 -12.95
N GLY A 132 14.02 -12.14 -12.76
CA GLY A 132 13.74 -12.70 -11.44
C GLY A 132 14.98 -12.93 -10.57
N GLY A 133 16.11 -13.33 -11.17
CA GLY A 133 17.38 -13.55 -10.47
C GLY A 133 18.22 -12.30 -10.21
N ARG A 134 17.83 -11.13 -10.73
CA ARG A 134 18.56 -9.88 -10.50
C ARG A 134 18.25 -9.27 -9.13
N ARG A 135 19.17 -8.45 -8.63
CA ARG A 135 18.94 -7.61 -7.45
C ARG A 135 18.47 -6.21 -7.85
N PRO A 136 17.80 -5.46 -6.95
CA PRO A 136 17.29 -4.12 -7.27
C PRO A 136 18.33 -3.17 -7.86
N MET A 137 19.58 -3.19 -7.40
CA MET A 137 20.66 -2.36 -7.93
C MET A 137 21.01 -2.65 -9.41
N GLN A 138 20.61 -3.80 -9.94
CA GLN A 138 20.82 -4.20 -11.33
C GLN A 138 19.64 -3.81 -12.25
N LEU A 139 18.67 -3.07 -11.72
CA LEU A 139 17.48 -2.61 -12.42
C LEU A 139 17.51 -1.11 -12.62
N SER A 140 16.90 -0.63 -13.72
CA SER A 140 16.58 0.78 -13.88
C SER A 140 15.50 1.22 -12.86
N GLY A 141 15.38 2.53 -12.61
CA GLY A 141 14.34 3.07 -11.72
C GLY A 141 12.92 2.65 -12.13
N GLY A 142 12.61 2.67 -13.43
CA GLY A 142 11.32 2.22 -13.94
C GLY A 142 11.09 0.72 -13.76
N GLN A 143 12.14 -0.11 -13.85
CA GLN A 143 12.04 -1.54 -13.54
C GLN A 143 11.83 -1.78 -12.06
N GLN A 144 12.53 -1.06 -11.18
CA GLN A 144 12.33 -1.13 -9.73
C GLN A 144 10.90 -0.73 -9.35
N GLN A 145 10.36 0.33 -9.97
CA GLN A 145 8.98 0.76 -9.77
C GLN A 145 7.99 -0.34 -10.14
N ARG A 146 8.17 -0.99 -11.31
CA ARG A 146 7.31 -2.10 -11.73
C ARG A 146 7.37 -3.29 -10.77
N VAL A 147 8.54 -3.63 -10.25
CA VAL A 147 8.67 -4.66 -9.21
C VAL A 147 7.92 -4.27 -7.93
N ALA A 148 8.03 -3.02 -7.49
CA ALA A 148 7.32 -2.53 -6.30
C ALA A 148 5.79 -2.58 -6.48
N VAL A 149 5.28 -2.22 -7.66
CA VAL A 149 3.86 -2.35 -7.99
C VAL A 149 3.43 -3.81 -8.00
N ALA A 150 4.17 -4.70 -8.68
CA ALA A 150 3.87 -6.12 -8.70
C ALA A 150 3.87 -6.74 -7.28
N ARG A 151 4.83 -6.36 -6.43
CA ARG A 151 4.90 -6.80 -5.02
C ARG A 151 3.69 -6.35 -4.21
N SER A 152 3.18 -5.16 -4.47
CA SER A 152 1.99 -4.64 -3.77
C SER A 152 0.70 -5.36 -4.18
N LEU A 153 0.64 -5.94 -5.38
CA LEU A 153 -0.53 -6.61 -5.96
C LEU A 153 -0.55 -8.13 -5.74
N ILE A 154 0.61 -8.76 -5.55
CA ILE A 154 0.79 -10.23 -5.66
C ILE A 154 -0.04 -11.05 -4.65
N PHE A 155 -0.48 -10.46 -3.56
CA PHE A 155 -1.28 -11.11 -2.53
C PHE A 155 -2.78 -10.76 -2.60
N ASP A 156 -3.23 -10.19 -3.73
CA ASP A 156 -4.61 -9.78 -4.00
C ASP A 156 -5.17 -8.85 -2.90
N PRO A 157 -4.55 -7.67 -2.67
CA PRO A 157 -5.01 -6.75 -1.64
C PRO A 157 -6.37 -6.14 -1.98
N ASP A 158 -7.13 -5.75 -0.95
CA ASP A 158 -8.39 -5.02 -1.11
C ASP A 158 -8.19 -3.59 -1.60
N LEU A 159 -7.04 -3.01 -1.32
CA LEU A 159 -6.67 -1.63 -1.63
C LEU A 159 -5.17 -1.55 -1.90
N VAL A 160 -4.78 -0.69 -2.84
CA VAL A 160 -3.37 -0.33 -3.11
C VAL A 160 -3.19 1.18 -2.96
N LEU A 161 -2.09 1.59 -2.30
CA LEU A 161 -1.69 2.97 -2.03
C LEU A 161 -0.35 3.30 -2.71
#